data_a3024f236ca40419021dc783ebbb40b9
#
_entry.id   a3024f236ca40419021dc783ebbb40b9
#
_cell.length_a   1.000
_cell.length_b   1.000
_cell.length_c   1.000
_cell.angle_alpha   90.00
_cell.angle_beta   90.00
_cell.angle_gamma   90.00
#
_symmetry.space_group_name_H-M   'P 1'
#
loop_
_entity.id
_entity.type
_entity.pdbx_description
1 polymer ?
#
loop_
_entity_poly.entity_id
_entity_poly.type
_entity_poly.pdbx_seq_one_letter_code
_entity_poly.pdbx_strand_id
1 'polypeptide(L)'
;MKASTRLLWNFLSVLILLLLSPTAPTAERFEIPPTLPAQTLVPASLLSGDGFRVQQQVPTDGLMAHFTIQSDVGTFQANSIEMLRIRVGEIPAIMELNKTSKSKVFVQSVGRNAARPVQAAGQMVMHPVDTVTGLPSGVGRFFGRVGLAGQKLKQAATEPEGAPAGEKAGQFATTAGQATRNVFGYEEERRHLAKQLHVDPYTTNPVLSKQLDDFALTAFRAHVGVTTTIGVLVPGSMAITATRVVSTWVWDKPKADLIVQNQKALQQLLVPDRVIKAFMGNPVFPLSVQTEFVSNLKLLSGIPGTGEAVTLASTAESEEQARFLTDAVGMLVRYNDTQTPITRLIVRRAIIGRDRNGAIVVQAPVDYVSWTALVSTFAHRSDFAGSRRTIWLTGQLSPMSRENFRTLGWTVNEKVNPIPDVDESR
;
A
#
# COMPACT_ATOMS: atom_id res chain seq x y z
N MET A 1 -30.25 19.82 -75.05
CA MET A 1 -30.52 19.22 -73.75
C MET A 1 -29.47 18.18 -73.26
N LYS A 2 -28.19 18.28 -73.58
CA LYS A 2 -27.15 17.30 -73.12
C LYS A 2 -26.02 17.89 -72.32
N ALA A 3 -26.04 19.23 -72.09
CA ALA A 3 -24.97 19.90 -71.31
C ALA A 3 -25.27 20.12 -69.81
N SER A 4 -26.54 20.21 -69.44
CA SER A 4 -26.96 20.44 -68.04
C SER A 4 -26.91 19.21 -67.12
N THR A 5 -26.99 18.02 -67.66
CA THR A 5 -26.91 16.78 -66.87
C THR A 5 -25.48 16.42 -66.42
N ARG A 6 -24.46 16.85 -67.13
CA ARG A 6 -23.04 16.60 -66.74
C ARG A 6 -22.56 17.50 -65.60
N LEU A 7 -23.11 18.72 -65.54
CA LEU A 7 -22.76 19.65 -64.42
C LEU A 7 -23.35 19.19 -63.09
N LEU A 8 -24.59 18.66 -63.07
CA LEU A 8 -25.22 18.15 -61.86
C LEU A 8 -24.54 16.92 -61.28
N TRP A 9 -24.04 16.03 -62.15
CA TRP A 9 -23.30 14.83 -61.69
C TRP A 9 -21.93 15.16 -61.11
N ASN A 10 -21.23 16.15 -61.69
CA ASN A 10 -19.96 16.59 -61.13
C ASN A 10 -20.12 17.29 -59.76
N PHE A 11 -21.19 18.08 -59.56
CA PHE A 11 -21.50 18.67 -58.26
C PHE A 11 -21.87 17.66 -57.19
N LEU A 12 -22.64 16.62 -57.58
CA LEU A 12 -23.02 15.53 -56.65
C LEU A 12 -21.80 14.70 -56.23
N SER A 13 -20.86 14.41 -57.17
CA SER A 13 -19.63 13.67 -56.87
C SER A 13 -18.66 14.43 -55.98
N VAL A 14 -18.55 15.76 -56.15
CA VAL A 14 -17.73 16.62 -55.26
C VAL A 14 -18.35 16.76 -53.86
N LEU A 15 -19.69 16.79 -53.75
CA LEU A 15 -20.38 16.87 -52.50
C LEU A 15 -20.25 15.55 -51.70
N ILE A 16 -20.27 14.40 -52.36
CA ILE A 16 -20.07 13.08 -51.72
C ILE A 16 -18.60 12.90 -51.27
N LEU A 17 -17.62 13.44 -52.02
CA LEU A 17 -16.21 13.41 -51.60
C LEU A 17 -15.92 14.31 -50.40
N LEU A 18 -16.65 15.42 -50.22
CA LEU A 18 -16.54 16.31 -49.06
C LEU A 18 -17.18 15.72 -47.80
N LEU A 19 -18.11 14.77 -47.93
CA LEU A 19 -18.74 14.05 -46.80
C LEU A 19 -17.96 12.83 -46.33
N LEU A 20 -16.97 12.41 -47.11
CA LEU A 20 -16.02 11.32 -46.80
C LEU A 20 -14.66 11.86 -46.34
N SER A 21 -14.62 13.04 -45.69
CA SER A 21 -13.40 13.45 -45.00
C SER A 21 -13.08 12.35 -43.98
N PRO A 22 -11.93 11.64 -44.11
CA PRO A 22 -11.53 10.72 -43.09
C PRO A 22 -11.41 11.55 -41.81
N THR A 23 -12.23 11.27 -40.80
CA THR A 23 -11.98 11.76 -39.46
C THR A 23 -10.60 11.30 -39.09
N ALA A 24 -9.61 12.18 -39.20
CA ALA A 24 -8.28 11.90 -38.71
C ALA A 24 -8.45 11.38 -37.27
N PRO A 25 -7.82 10.27 -36.90
CA PRO A 25 -7.89 9.81 -35.54
C PRO A 25 -7.44 10.97 -34.66
N THR A 26 -8.37 11.54 -33.91
CA THR A 26 -8.04 12.57 -32.90
C THR A 26 -7.01 11.94 -31.98
N ALA A 27 -5.78 12.45 -32.03
CA ALA A 27 -4.73 11.99 -31.13
C ALA A 27 -5.29 12.00 -29.70
N GLU A 28 -5.24 10.87 -29.04
CA GLU A 28 -5.74 10.75 -27.67
C GLU A 28 -5.05 11.78 -26.80
N ARG A 29 -5.84 12.59 -26.11
CA ARG A 29 -5.32 13.64 -25.21
C ARG A 29 -5.11 13.02 -23.83
N PHE A 30 -3.94 13.23 -23.27
CA PHE A 30 -3.62 12.83 -21.90
C PHE A 30 -3.55 14.04 -20.98
N GLU A 31 -3.88 13.83 -19.71
CA GLU A 31 -3.72 14.83 -18.66
C GLU A 31 -2.30 14.82 -18.11
N ILE A 32 -1.83 16.00 -17.76
CA ILE A 32 -0.70 16.16 -16.86
C ILE A 32 -1.28 16.07 -15.44
N PRO A 33 -0.79 15.18 -14.57
CA PRO A 33 -1.27 15.06 -13.21
C PRO A 33 -1.22 16.39 -12.48
N PRO A 34 -2.33 16.85 -11.88
CA PRO A 34 -2.41 18.18 -11.27
C PRO A 34 -1.79 18.23 -9.88
N THR A 35 -1.46 19.43 -9.43
CA THR A 35 -1.32 19.75 -8.01
C THR A 35 -2.69 20.19 -7.49
N LEU A 36 -3.18 19.55 -6.43
CA LEU A 36 -4.52 19.76 -5.89
C LEU A 36 -4.47 20.41 -4.50
N PRO A 37 -5.49 21.19 -4.13
CA PRO A 37 -5.65 21.60 -2.74
C PRO A 37 -5.89 20.37 -1.83
N ALA A 38 -5.15 20.23 -0.74
CA ALA A 38 -5.24 19.10 0.17
C ALA A 38 -6.68 18.85 0.69
N GLN A 39 -7.42 19.91 0.92
CA GLN A 39 -8.82 19.87 1.37
C GLN A 39 -9.80 19.22 0.37
N THR A 40 -9.42 19.08 -0.90
CA THR A 40 -10.22 18.39 -1.91
C THR A 40 -10.01 16.87 -1.88
N LEU A 41 -8.92 16.44 -1.25
CA LEU A 41 -8.50 15.03 -1.17
C LEU A 41 -8.87 14.37 0.16
N VAL A 42 -8.75 15.11 1.28
CA VAL A 42 -8.91 14.57 2.62
C VAL A 42 -9.68 15.51 3.55
N PRO A 43 -10.31 14.99 4.61
CA PRO A 43 -11.01 15.81 5.59
C PRO A 43 -10.04 16.68 6.41
N ALA A 44 -10.56 17.77 7.00
CA ALA A 44 -9.78 18.74 7.76
C ALA A 44 -9.00 18.13 8.93
N SER A 45 -9.52 17.08 9.56
CA SER A 45 -8.86 16.35 10.65
C SER A 45 -7.53 15.70 10.27
N LEU A 46 -7.30 15.45 8.99
CA LEU A 46 -6.03 14.95 8.46
C LEU A 46 -5.09 16.07 7.99
N LEU A 47 -5.57 17.31 7.93
CA LEU A 47 -4.78 18.44 7.42
C LEU A 47 -4.03 19.19 8.52
N SER A 48 -4.54 19.17 9.74
CA SER A 48 -3.88 19.80 10.88
C SER A 48 -4.39 19.22 12.19
N GLY A 49 -3.53 19.22 13.20
CA GLY A 49 -3.83 18.80 14.57
C GLY A 49 -2.71 19.24 15.51
N ASP A 50 -2.73 18.70 16.72
CA ASP A 50 -1.69 18.99 17.70
C ASP A 50 -0.32 18.55 17.18
N GLY A 51 0.58 19.54 17.01
CA GLY A 51 1.94 19.30 16.60
C GLY A 51 2.15 18.96 15.14
N PHE A 52 1.15 19.11 14.25
CA PHE A 52 1.34 18.92 12.82
C PHE A 52 0.47 19.77 11.92
N ARG A 53 0.94 19.95 10.68
CA ARG A 53 0.20 20.56 9.58
C ARG A 53 0.64 19.95 8.24
N VAL A 54 -0.32 19.65 7.38
CA VAL A 54 -0.09 19.19 6.00
C VAL A 54 0.00 20.40 5.07
N GLN A 55 0.91 20.33 4.10
CA GLN A 55 1.00 21.37 3.06
C GLN A 55 -0.28 21.43 2.23
N GLN A 56 -0.70 22.66 1.88
CA GLN A 56 -1.98 22.88 1.19
C GLN A 56 -1.96 22.42 -0.28
N GLN A 57 -0.81 22.48 -0.94
CA GLN A 57 -0.65 22.08 -2.33
C GLN A 57 -0.06 20.67 -2.38
N VAL A 58 -0.82 19.74 -2.95
CA VAL A 58 -0.51 18.32 -3.00
C VAL A 58 -0.31 17.90 -4.45
N PRO A 59 0.94 17.64 -4.88
CA PRO A 59 1.20 17.09 -6.19
C PRO A 59 0.57 15.70 -6.33
N THR A 60 0.10 15.36 -7.53
CA THR A 60 -0.32 14.00 -7.87
C THR A 60 0.55 13.45 -9.00
N ASP A 61 0.59 12.13 -9.15
CA ASP A 61 1.30 11.45 -10.24
C ASP A 61 0.38 10.77 -11.25
N GLY A 62 -0.92 11.04 -11.11
CA GLY A 62 -1.96 10.44 -11.92
C GLY A 62 -2.64 9.22 -11.29
N LEU A 63 -2.15 8.75 -10.14
CA LEU A 63 -2.77 7.71 -9.33
C LEU A 63 -2.77 8.07 -7.84
N MET A 64 -1.63 8.53 -7.32
CA MET A 64 -1.42 8.83 -5.91
C MET A 64 -1.18 10.31 -5.67
N ALA A 65 -1.47 10.75 -4.47
CA ALA A 65 -1.24 12.10 -3.97
C ALA A 65 -0.03 12.11 -3.00
N HIS A 66 0.84 13.11 -3.13
CA HIS A 66 2.09 13.21 -2.39
C HIS A 66 2.00 14.31 -1.35
N PHE A 67 1.84 13.92 -0.10
CA PHE A 67 1.68 14.85 1.02
C PHE A 67 3.00 15.12 1.73
N THR A 68 3.19 16.36 2.13
CA THR A 68 4.26 16.77 3.05
C THR A 68 3.63 17.21 4.36
N ILE A 69 4.02 16.55 5.45
CA ILE A 69 3.54 16.80 6.81
C ILE A 69 4.66 17.51 7.57
N GLN A 70 4.40 18.74 7.98
CA GLN A 70 5.28 19.48 8.89
C GLN A 70 4.83 19.24 10.32
N SER A 71 5.73 18.85 11.21
CA SER A 71 5.39 18.61 12.61
C SER A 71 6.50 19.07 13.56
N ASP A 72 6.17 19.16 14.84
CA ASP A 72 7.11 19.49 15.92
C ASP A 72 8.21 18.42 16.11
N VAL A 73 8.00 17.24 15.53
CA VAL A 73 8.90 16.08 15.63
C VAL A 73 9.63 15.77 14.31
N GLY A 74 9.44 16.60 13.30
CA GLY A 74 10.11 16.48 12.00
C GLY A 74 9.15 16.65 10.82
N THR A 75 9.71 16.61 9.61
CA THR A 75 8.93 16.62 8.37
C THR A 75 8.81 15.21 7.82
N PHE A 76 7.57 14.80 7.51
CA PHE A 76 7.29 13.48 6.96
C PHE A 76 6.71 13.58 5.56
N GLN A 77 7.02 12.59 4.73
CA GLN A 77 6.41 12.41 3.42
C GLN A 77 5.40 11.26 3.47
N ALA A 78 4.29 11.42 2.75
CA ALA A 78 3.28 10.39 2.59
C ALA A 78 2.82 10.35 1.13
N ASN A 79 3.08 9.24 0.45
CA ASN A 79 2.85 9.07 -0.98
C ASN A 79 1.48 8.47 -1.31
N SER A 80 0.54 8.59 -0.39
CA SER A 80 -0.87 8.26 -0.55
C SER A 80 -1.68 8.84 0.61
N ILE A 81 -3.01 8.87 0.47
CA ILE A 81 -3.93 9.22 1.56
C ILE A 81 -3.83 8.19 2.70
N GLU A 82 -3.62 6.92 2.38
CA GLU A 82 -3.41 5.88 3.41
C GLU A 82 -2.14 6.18 4.22
N MET A 83 -1.02 6.42 3.55
CA MET A 83 0.24 6.77 4.22
C MET A 83 0.13 8.07 5.02
N LEU A 84 -0.64 9.05 4.53
CA LEU A 84 -0.93 10.28 5.27
C LEU A 84 -1.62 9.96 6.60
N ARG A 85 -2.65 9.11 6.59
CA ARG A 85 -3.36 8.69 7.82
C ARG A 85 -2.40 8.02 8.81
N ILE A 86 -1.56 7.12 8.31
CA ILE A 86 -0.58 6.41 9.13
C ILE A 86 0.41 7.39 9.76
N ARG A 87 1.04 8.25 8.96
CA ARG A 87 2.06 9.19 9.44
C ARG A 87 1.48 10.23 10.42
N VAL A 88 0.28 10.74 10.14
CA VAL A 88 -0.43 11.66 11.07
C VAL A 88 -0.76 10.93 12.38
N GLY A 89 -1.21 9.68 12.32
CA GLY A 89 -1.51 8.88 13.50
C GLY A 89 -0.27 8.53 14.35
N GLU A 90 0.92 8.53 13.77
CA GLU A 90 2.18 8.25 14.46
C GLU A 90 2.74 9.47 15.22
N ILE A 91 2.39 10.69 14.83
CA ILE A 91 2.94 11.93 15.43
C ILE A 91 2.67 12.03 16.93
N PRO A 92 1.43 11.81 17.45
CA PRO A 92 1.18 11.83 18.87
C PRO A 92 2.03 10.84 19.66
N ALA A 93 2.24 9.63 19.10
CA ALA A 93 3.07 8.63 19.74
C ALA A 93 4.54 9.08 19.83
N ILE A 94 5.10 9.66 18.76
CA ILE A 94 6.47 10.20 18.75
C ILE A 94 6.59 11.35 19.78
N MET A 95 5.60 12.24 19.83
CA MET A 95 5.57 13.35 20.82
C MET A 95 5.56 12.84 22.26
N GLU A 96 4.74 11.83 22.56
CA GLU A 96 4.67 11.24 23.89
C GLU A 96 5.98 10.53 24.29
N LEU A 97 6.59 9.78 23.37
CA LEU A 97 7.88 9.15 23.58
C LEU A 97 8.98 10.22 23.84
N ASN A 98 9.00 11.30 23.08
CA ASN A 98 9.92 12.42 23.32
C ASN A 98 9.74 13.08 24.69
N LYS A 99 8.50 13.25 25.15
CA LYS A 99 8.17 13.81 26.45
C LYS A 99 8.61 12.86 27.58
N THR A 100 8.30 11.58 27.42
CA THR A 100 8.63 10.54 28.41
C THR A 100 10.14 10.35 28.53
N SER A 101 10.89 10.36 27.43
CA SER A 101 12.36 10.22 27.45
C SER A 101 13.06 11.33 28.24
N LYS A 102 12.46 12.51 28.30
CA LYS A 102 12.97 13.67 29.06
C LYS A 102 12.49 13.68 30.52
N SER A 103 11.60 12.77 30.91
CA SER A 103 11.06 12.75 32.28
C SER A 103 12.12 12.27 33.28
N LYS A 104 12.16 12.89 34.47
CA LYS A 104 13.05 12.46 35.55
C LYS A 104 12.81 11.02 35.98
N VAL A 105 11.57 10.56 35.93
CA VAL A 105 11.15 9.20 36.30
C VAL A 105 11.80 8.18 35.35
N PHE A 106 11.77 8.42 34.04
CA PHE A 106 12.39 7.55 33.06
C PHE A 106 13.91 7.51 33.21
N VAL A 107 14.55 8.68 33.37
CA VAL A 107 15.99 8.79 33.56
C VAL A 107 16.46 8.10 34.85
N GLN A 108 15.67 8.17 35.92
CA GLN A 108 15.98 7.50 37.19
C GLN A 108 15.77 5.97 37.11
N SER A 109 14.74 5.51 36.39
CA SER A 109 14.43 4.08 36.26
C SER A 109 15.50 3.32 35.44
N VAL A 110 16.15 4.02 34.51
CA VAL A 110 17.14 3.44 33.59
C VAL A 110 18.54 3.38 34.21
N GLY A 111 18.81 4.12 35.30
CA GLY A 111 20.12 4.20 35.93
C GLY A 111 21.15 4.97 35.11
N ARG A 112 22.23 5.40 35.77
CA ARG A 112 23.26 6.29 35.20
C ARG A 112 24.02 5.73 33.96
N ASN A 113 23.93 4.45 33.66
CA ASN A 113 24.67 3.80 32.58
C ASN A 113 23.91 3.69 31.26
N ALA A 114 22.63 4.05 31.19
CA ALA A 114 21.84 4.01 29.96
C ALA A 114 21.51 5.40 29.39
N ALA A 115 21.89 6.46 30.07
CA ALA A 115 21.67 7.84 29.66
C ALA A 115 22.69 8.27 28.60
N ARG A 116 22.63 7.71 27.40
CA ARG A 116 23.03 8.44 26.20
C ARG A 116 21.80 9.24 25.75
N PRO A 117 21.87 10.59 25.78
CA PRO A 117 20.74 11.39 25.33
C PRO A 117 20.39 11.04 23.90
N VAL A 118 19.13 10.79 23.62
CA VAL A 118 18.58 10.75 22.27
C VAL A 118 18.61 12.20 21.74
N GLN A 119 19.81 12.71 21.44
CA GLN A 119 20.01 14.04 20.84
C GLN A 119 19.89 14.03 19.30
N ALA A 120 19.50 12.91 18.70
CA ALA A 120 19.47 12.80 17.25
C ALA A 120 18.11 13.10 16.59
N ALA A 121 17.10 13.55 17.34
CA ALA A 121 15.79 13.86 16.76
C ALA A 121 15.75 15.21 15.99
N GLY A 122 16.82 15.97 15.97
CA GLY A 122 16.84 17.33 15.42
C GLY A 122 17.40 17.51 14.02
N GLN A 123 18.05 16.52 13.43
CA GLN A 123 18.76 16.70 12.14
C GLN A 123 18.78 15.44 11.26
N MET A 124 17.69 14.69 11.15
CA MET A 124 17.52 13.92 9.93
C MET A 124 16.89 14.85 8.89
N VAL A 125 17.74 15.62 8.23
CA VAL A 125 17.45 16.11 6.89
C VAL A 125 17.34 14.85 6.03
N MET A 126 16.13 14.35 5.84
CA MET A 126 15.88 13.45 4.73
C MET A 126 16.34 14.18 3.49
N HIS A 127 17.27 13.60 2.75
CA HIS A 127 17.68 14.09 1.46
C HIS A 127 16.41 14.50 0.71
N PRO A 128 16.33 15.72 0.15
CA PRO A 128 15.25 16.05 -0.75
C PRO A 128 15.28 14.98 -1.84
N VAL A 129 14.24 14.17 -1.90
CA VAL A 129 14.01 13.35 -3.08
C VAL A 129 13.99 14.34 -4.21
N ASP A 130 14.97 14.23 -5.10
CA ASP A 130 15.03 15.03 -6.31
C ASP A 130 13.63 15.03 -6.90
N THR A 131 13.02 16.19 -6.90
CA THR A 131 11.72 16.43 -7.50
C THR A 131 11.92 16.33 -9.00
N VAL A 132 12.06 15.11 -9.48
CA VAL A 132 12.05 14.84 -10.90
C VAL A 132 10.60 14.96 -11.32
N THR A 133 10.23 16.15 -11.69
CA THR A 133 8.97 16.48 -12.33
C THR A 133 8.74 15.50 -13.49
N GLY A 134 7.75 14.63 -13.36
CA GLY A 134 7.29 13.77 -14.43
C GLY A 134 7.55 12.27 -14.29
N LEU A 135 8.19 11.79 -13.23
CA LEU A 135 8.31 10.34 -13.00
C LEU A 135 7.09 9.81 -12.22
N PRO A 136 6.49 8.69 -12.66
CA PRO A 136 5.40 8.05 -11.93
C PRO A 136 5.84 7.66 -10.51
N SER A 137 4.91 7.71 -9.56
CA SER A 137 5.11 7.21 -8.18
C SER A 137 5.53 5.75 -8.15
N GLY A 138 5.86 5.26 -6.96
CA GLY A 138 6.13 3.85 -6.73
C GLY A 138 5.07 2.94 -7.34
N VAL A 139 3.78 3.27 -7.20
CA VAL A 139 2.66 2.51 -7.78
C VAL A 139 2.63 2.61 -9.30
N GLY A 140 2.76 3.80 -9.88
CA GLY A 140 2.78 3.99 -11.34
C GLY A 140 3.99 3.30 -11.98
N ARG A 141 5.18 3.35 -11.36
CA ARG A 141 6.37 2.61 -11.83
C ARG A 141 6.18 1.10 -11.77
N PHE A 142 5.51 0.60 -10.72
CA PHE A 142 5.17 -0.81 -10.60
C PHE A 142 4.33 -1.30 -11.79
N PHE A 143 3.23 -0.61 -12.11
CA PHE A 143 2.42 -0.96 -13.27
C PHE A 143 3.19 -0.88 -14.61
N GLY A 144 4.13 0.04 -14.73
CA GLY A 144 5.00 0.16 -15.90
C GLY A 144 6.00 -1.00 -16.04
N ARG A 145 6.60 -1.46 -14.95
CA ARG A 145 7.73 -2.42 -14.96
C ARG A 145 7.35 -3.90 -14.83
N VAL A 146 6.20 -4.23 -14.25
CA VAL A 146 5.79 -5.63 -14.03
C VAL A 146 5.77 -6.45 -15.33
N GLY A 147 5.60 -5.80 -16.49
CA GLY A 147 5.72 -6.46 -17.78
C GLY A 147 7.11 -7.08 -18.06
N LEU A 148 8.17 -6.48 -17.52
CA LEU A 148 9.55 -6.95 -17.68
C LEU A 148 9.96 -7.94 -16.59
N ALA A 149 9.53 -7.72 -15.34
CA ALA A 149 9.82 -8.60 -14.21
C ALA A 149 9.08 -9.94 -14.31
N GLY A 150 7.86 -9.96 -14.82
CA GLY A 150 7.08 -11.18 -15.05
C GLY A 150 7.72 -12.13 -16.05
N GLN A 151 8.47 -11.61 -17.03
CA GLN A 151 9.25 -12.44 -17.97
C GLN A 151 10.49 -13.04 -17.30
N LYS A 152 11.21 -12.29 -16.46
CA LYS A 152 12.37 -12.78 -15.70
C LYS A 152 11.99 -13.83 -14.65
N LEU A 153 10.84 -13.68 -13.99
CA LEU A 153 10.32 -14.67 -13.03
C LEU A 153 9.86 -15.95 -13.73
N LYS A 154 9.29 -15.89 -14.93
CA LYS A 154 9.00 -17.08 -15.73
C LYS A 154 10.28 -17.82 -16.14
N GLN A 155 11.35 -17.11 -16.49
CA GLN A 155 12.65 -17.73 -16.79
C GLN A 155 13.28 -18.39 -15.56
N ALA A 156 13.27 -17.71 -14.38
CA ALA A 156 13.74 -18.30 -13.12
C ALA A 156 12.86 -19.48 -12.65
N ALA A 157 11.61 -19.56 -13.13
CA ALA A 157 10.68 -20.63 -12.80
C ALA A 157 10.94 -21.95 -13.58
N THR A 158 11.75 -21.87 -14.64
CA THR A 158 12.06 -23.01 -15.53
C THR A 158 13.46 -23.56 -15.37
N GLU A 159 14.30 -23.01 -14.48
CA GLU A 159 15.63 -23.57 -14.21
C GLU A 159 15.56 -24.69 -13.13
N PRO A 160 16.24 -25.84 -13.34
CA PRO A 160 16.20 -26.96 -12.38
C PRO A 160 17.01 -26.66 -11.13
N GLU A 161 16.47 -27.08 -9.97
CA GLU A 161 17.16 -27.06 -8.66
C GLU A 161 18.43 -27.94 -8.71
N GLY A 162 19.56 -27.32 -8.42
CA GLY A 162 20.81 -28.04 -8.27
C GLY A 162 21.90 -27.22 -7.59
N ALA A 163 21.91 -27.17 -6.25
CA ALA A 163 23.12 -27.10 -5.44
C ALA A 163 22.81 -27.35 -3.95
N PRO A 164 23.62 -28.15 -3.24
CA PRO A 164 23.31 -28.62 -1.88
C PRO A 164 23.70 -27.58 -0.82
N ALA A 165 22.73 -27.20 0.03
CA ALA A 165 22.98 -26.48 1.27
C ALA A 165 23.26 -27.47 2.40
N GLY A 166 24.47 -27.93 2.47
CA GLY A 166 24.97 -28.71 3.58
C GLY A 166 26.09 -27.97 4.32
N GLU A 167 26.08 -28.09 5.63
CA GLU A 167 27.14 -27.73 6.57
C GLU A 167 27.38 -26.26 6.91
N LYS A 168 26.49 -25.68 7.72
CA LYS A 168 26.88 -24.68 8.73
C LYS A 168 25.87 -24.56 9.90
N ALA A 169 25.13 -25.63 10.20
CA ALA A 169 24.13 -25.61 11.28
C ALA A 169 24.65 -25.97 12.68
N GLY A 170 25.93 -26.31 12.84
CA GLY A 170 26.45 -26.94 14.05
C GLY A 170 27.10 -26.05 15.11
N GLN A 171 27.38 -24.80 14.85
CA GLN A 171 28.12 -23.92 15.80
C GLN A 171 27.32 -22.77 16.42
N PHE A 172 26.04 -22.65 16.14
CA PHE A 172 25.17 -21.57 16.68
C PHE A 172 24.34 -21.97 17.90
N ALA A 173 24.42 -23.21 18.39
CA ALA A 173 23.41 -23.72 19.33
C ALA A 173 23.61 -23.33 20.79
N THR A 174 24.77 -22.88 21.25
CA THR A 174 25.05 -22.58 22.66
C THR A 174 25.07 -21.10 23.04
N THR A 175 25.37 -20.21 22.09
CA THR A 175 25.23 -18.75 22.28
C THR A 175 23.81 -18.30 21.90
N ALA A 176 23.08 -19.09 21.15
CA ALA A 176 21.74 -18.83 20.68
C ALA A 176 20.67 -18.79 21.79
N GLY A 177 20.82 -19.56 22.86
CA GLY A 177 19.80 -19.65 23.92
C GLY A 177 19.61 -18.37 24.73
N GLN A 178 20.69 -17.65 25.05
CA GLN A 178 20.61 -16.36 25.75
C GLN A 178 20.31 -15.22 24.82
N ALA A 179 20.89 -15.22 23.60
CA ALA A 179 20.57 -14.26 22.57
C ALA A 179 19.09 -14.36 22.16
N THR A 180 18.55 -15.57 22.06
CA THR A 180 17.15 -15.82 21.70
C THR A 180 16.20 -15.30 22.78
N ARG A 181 16.45 -15.55 24.06
CA ARG A 181 15.62 -15.02 25.16
C ARG A 181 15.64 -13.49 25.20
N ASN A 182 16.80 -12.90 24.95
CA ASN A 182 16.93 -11.43 24.92
C ASN A 182 16.19 -10.80 23.73
N VAL A 183 16.19 -11.46 22.59
CA VAL A 183 15.43 -11.00 21.42
C VAL A 183 13.92 -11.13 21.64
N PHE A 184 13.44 -12.20 22.24
CA PHE A 184 12.00 -12.39 22.51
C PHE A 184 11.46 -11.38 23.53
N GLY A 185 12.16 -11.14 24.63
CA GLY A 185 11.72 -10.18 25.65
C GLY A 185 11.70 -8.74 25.13
N TYR A 186 12.70 -8.35 24.35
CA TYR A 186 12.74 -7.04 23.70
C TYR A 186 11.57 -6.85 22.69
N GLU A 187 11.28 -7.83 21.84
CA GLU A 187 10.19 -7.79 20.88
C GLU A 187 8.82 -7.74 21.57
N GLU A 188 8.67 -8.36 22.72
CA GLU A 188 7.47 -8.29 23.54
C GLU A 188 7.25 -6.87 24.08
N GLU A 189 8.28 -6.27 24.68
CA GLU A 189 8.22 -4.89 25.17
C GLU A 189 7.90 -3.89 24.07
N ARG A 190 8.50 -4.10 22.87
CA ARG A 190 8.22 -3.26 21.70
C ARG A 190 6.76 -3.33 21.26
N ARG A 191 6.18 -4.53 21.22
CA ARG A 191 4.76 -4.71 20.88
C ARG A 191 3.83 -4.12 21.92
N HIS A 192 4.14 -4.32 23.21
CA HIS A 192 3.37 -3.72 24.32
C HIS A 192 3.38 -2.20 24.24
N LEU A 193 4.54 -1.60 24.01
CA LEU A 193 4.69 -0.16 23.83
C LEU A 193 3.89 0.33 22.62
N ALA A 194 4.02 -0.32 21.47
CA ALA A 194 3.29 0.02 20.28
C ALA A 194 1.77 -0.10 20.47
N LYS A 195 1.30 -1.13 21.19
CA LYS A 195 -0.10 -1.33 21.55
C LYS A 195 -0.61 -0.18 22.44
N GLN A 196 0.14 0.24 23.45
CA GLN A 196 -0.22 1.37 24.32
C GLN A 196 -0.30 2.69 23.56
N LEU A 197 0.58 2.89 22.59
CA LEU A 197 0.62 4.07 21.75
C LEU A 197 -0.33 3.98 20.53
N HIS A 198 -1.03 2.86 20.35
CA HIS A 198 -1.92 2.58 19.21
C HIS A 198 -1.23 2.73 17.85
N VAL A 199 0.03 2.30 17.74
CA VAL A 199 0.82 2.33 16.52
C VAL A 199 1.25 0.93 16.09
N ASP A 200 1.64 0.79 14.82
CA ASP A 200 2.18 -0.46 14.31
C ASP A 200 3.57 -0.75 14.91
N PRO A 201 3.78 -1.90 15.59
CA PRO A 201 5.11 -2.28 16.07
C PRO A 201 6.12 -2.49 14.95
N TYR A 202 5.68 -2.69 13.72
CA TYR A 202 6.52 -2.89 12.53
C TYR A 202 6.50 -1.68 11.60
N THR A 203 6.23 -0.49 12.16
CA THR A 203 6.20 0.76 11.41
C THR A 203 7.48 1.00 10.62
N THR A 204 7.33 1.55 9.41
CA THR A 204 8.44 1.99 8.55
C THR A 204 8.84 3.44 8.79
N ASN A 205 8.13 4.16 9.70
CA ASN A 205 8.57 5.48 10.12
C ASN A 205 9.89 5.38 10.89
N PRO A 206 11.01 5.89 10.36
CA PRO A 206 12.31 5.68 10.98
C PRO A 206 12.42 6.35 12.36
N VAL A 207 11.71 7.45 12.58
CA VAL A 207 11.70 8.17 13.87
C VAL A 207 10.98 7.34 14.91
N LEU A 208 9.75 6.89 14.61
CA LEU A 208 8.96 6.08 15.53
C LEU A 208 9.60 4.72 15.77
N SER A 209 10.05 4.04 14.71
CA SER A 209 10.69 2.73 14.83
C SER A 209 11.90 2.78 15.77
N LYS A 210 12.77 3.79 15.57
CA LYS A 210 13.94 3.98 16.44
C LYS A 210 13.54 4.25 17.89
N GLN A 211 12.53 5.08 18.12
CA GLN A 211 12.07 5.36 19.48
C GLN A 211 11.47 4.13 20.16
N LEU A 212 10.64 3.36 19.43
CA LEU A 212 10.11 2.10 19.96
C LEU A 212 11.24 1.14 20.34
N ASP A 213 12.29 1.06 19.52
CA ASP A 213 13.46 0.24 19.78
C ASP A 213 14.23 0.70 21.03
N ASP A 214 14.53 1.99 21.12
CA ASP A 214 15.28 2.57 22.24
C ASP A 214 14.53 2.39 23.57
N PHE A 215 13.21 2.59 23.58
CA PHE A 215 12.37 2.40 24.76
C PHE A 215 12.23 0.93 25.16
N ALA A 216 11.93 0.06 24.20
CA ALA A 216 11.79 -1.38 24.45
C ALA A 216 13.10 -1.98 24.98
N LEU A 217 14.24 -1.61 24.40
CA LEU A 217 15.55 -2.06 24.86
C LEU A 217 15.88 -1.57 26.27
N THR A 218 15.48 -0.34 26.56
CA THR A 218 15.67 0.27 27.89
C THR A 218 14.83 -0.41 28.95
N ALA A 219 13.53 -0.62 28.69
CA ALA A 219 12.60 -1.31 29.58
C ALA A 219 13.05 -2.76 29.83
N PHE A 220 13.44 -3.45 28.78
CA PHE A 220 13.93 -4.81 28.86
C PHE A 220 15.20 -4.92 29.74
N ARG A 221 16.19 -4.03 29.55
CA ARG A 221 17.42 -4.03 30.34
C ARG A 221 17.20 -3.64 31.80
N ALA A 222 16.24 -2.78 32.06
CA ALA A 222 15.90 -2.36 33.42
C ALA A 222 15.00 -3.37 34.17
N HIS A 223 14.53 -4.43 33.50
CA HIS A 223 13.52 -5.37 34.02
C HIS A 223 12.25 -4.63 34.52
N VAL A 224 11.95 -3.51 33.93
CA VAL A 224 10.78 -2.68 34.24
C VAL A 224 9.83 -2.77 33.06
N GLY A 225 8.64 -3.32 33.25
CA GLY A 225 7.63 -3.35 32.21
C GLY A 225 7.30 -1.93 31.70
N VAL A 226 7.15 -1.77 30.40
CA VAL A 226 6.84 -0.48 29.74
C VAL A 226 5.57 0.14 30.30
N THR A 227 4.64 -0.67 30.81
CA THR A 227 3.37 -0.26 31.44
C THR A 227 3.53 0.69 32.62
N THR A 228 4.66 0.65 33.32
CA THR A 228 4.92 1.54 34.48
C THR A 228 5.44 2.91 34.10
N THR A 229 5.95 3.07 32.90
CA THR A 229 6.66 4.29 32.45
C THR A 229 5.79 5.23 31.61
N ILE A 230 4.80 4.70 30.90
CA ILE A 230 3.93 5.47 30.01
C ILE A 230 2.50 5.39 30.57
N GLY A 231 2.17 6.35 31.42
CA GLY A 231 0.92 6.36 32.17
C GLY A 231 -0.29 6.96 31.45
N VAL A 232 -0.25 7.15 30.13
CA VAL A 232 -1.31 7.90 29.44
C VAL A 232 -1.69 7.27 28.11
N LEU A 233 -2.95 6.92 27.98
CA LEU A 233 -3.64 6.77 26.70
C LEU A 233 -3.51 8.08 25.93
N VAL A 234 -2.93 8.04 24.74
CA VAL A 234 -2.85 9.19 23.83
C VAL A 234 -4.24 9.43 23.23
N PRO A 235 -4.99 10.49 23.67
CA PRO A 235 -6.30 10.77 23.11
C PRO A 235 -6.14 11.18 21.65
N GLY A 236 -6.90 10.58 20.74
CA GLY A 236 -6.96 10.99 19.34
C GLY A 236 -6.27 10.08 18.34
N SER A 237 -5.40 9.15 18.74
CA SER A 237 -4.81 8.15 17.84
C SER A 237 -5.77 7.02 17.46
N MET A 238 -6.89 6.89 18.16
CA MET A 238 -7.84 5.78 17.97
C MET A 238 -8.58 5.78 16.63
N ALA A 239 -8.68 6.93 15.97
CA ALA A 239 -9.52 7.03 14.77
C ALA A 239 -8.77 6.80 13.45
N ILE A 240 -7.45 6.72 13.49
CA ILE A 240 -6.64 6.83 12.27
C ILE A 240 -5.90 5.53 11.94
N THR A 241 -5.72 4.67 12.93
CA THR A 241 -4.92 3.47 12.75
C THR A 241 -5.75 2.25 12.49
N ALA A 242 -5.41 1.64 11.42
CA ALA A 242 -5.47 0.22 11.13
C ALA A 242 -6.84 -0.36 10.82
N THR A 243 -6.86 -1.03 9.77
CA THR A 243 -7.60 -2.24 9.53
C THR A 243 -7.66 -3.06 10.82
N ARG A 244 -8.84 -3.17 11.41
CA ARG A 244 -9.09 -3.85 12.72
C ARG A 244 -8.49 -5.25 12.82
N VAL A 245 -8.35 -5.97 11.70
CA VAL A 245 -7.84 -7.33 11.66
C VAL A 245 -6.34 -7.39 12.01
N VAL A 246 -5.57 -6.40 11.57
CA VAL A 246 -4.13 -6.35 11.82
C VAL A 246 -3.81 -5.91 13.24
N SER A 247 -4.58 -4.99 13.82
CA SER A 247 -4.28 -4.44 15.13
C SER A 247 -4.26 -5.49 16.25
N THR A 248 -5.27 -6.35 16.34
CA THR A 248 -5.35 -7.38 17.38
C THR A 248 -4.26 -8.44 17.22
N TRP A 249 -4.02 -8.92 16.02
CA TRP A 249 -3.07 -10.03 15.80
C TRP A 249 -1.61 -9.58 15.88
N VAL A 250 -1.30 -8.40 15.34
CA VAL A 250 0.06 -7.87 15.27
C VAL A 250 0.55 -7.43 16.66
N TRP A 251 -0.34 -6.90 17.50
CA TRP A 251 0.02 -6.53 18.87
C TRP A 251 0.11 -7.73 19.83
N ASP A 252 -0.78 -8.71 19.66
CA ASP A 252 -0.94 -9.77 20.65
C ASP A 252 -0.07 -11.00 20.35
N LYS A 253 0.42 -11.16 19.11
CA LYS A 253 1.23 -12.34 18.72
C LYS A 253 2.71 -12.02 18.59
N PRO A 254 3.59 -12.91 19.05
CA PRO A 254 5.02 -12.81 18.78
C PRO A 254 5.33 -12.75 17.29
N LYS A 255 6.36 -12.00 16.94
CA LYS A 255 6.84 -11.87 15.56
C LYS A 255 7.07 -13.23 14.88
N ALA A 256 7.71 -14.14 15.59
CA ALA A 256 7.97 -15.48 15.07
C ALA A 256 6.67 -16.26 14.74
N ASP A 257 5.64 -16.11 15.57
CA ASP A 257 4.36 -16.77 15.36
C ASP A 257 3.63 -16.21 14.15
N LEU A 258 3.67 -14.88 13.94
CA LEU A 258 3.11 -14.25 12.75
C LEU A 258 3.80 -14.75 11.48
N ILE A 259 5.13 -14.84 11.49
CA ILE A 259 5.91 -15.37 10.36
C ILE A 259 5.50 -16.82 10.06
N VAL A 260 5.45 -17.68 11.09
CA VAL A 260 5.05 -19.09 10.92
C VAL A 260 3.60 -19.20 10.42
N GLN A 261 2.69 -18.37 10.94
CA GLN A 261 1.29 -18.37 10.49
C GLN A 261 1.16 -17.93 9.04
N ASN A 262 1.85 -16.86 8.64
CA ASN A 262 1.86 -16.39 7.26
C ASN A 262 2.41 -17.47 6.32
N GLN A 263 3.52 -18.09 6.68
CA GLN A 263 4.11 -19.17 5.89
C GLN A 263 3.15 -20.36 5.74
N LYS A 264 2.56 -20.85 6.84
CA LYS A 264 1.56 -21.93 6.80
C LYS A 264 0.35 -21.59 5.96
N ALA A 265 -0.15 -20.36 6.07
CA ALA A 265 -1.28 -19.93 5.27
C ALA A 265 -0.97 -19.92 3.77
N LEU A 266 0.22 -19.45 3.38
CA LEU A 266 0.66 -19.46 1.98
C LEU A 266 0.86 -20.89 1.46
N GLN A 267 1.38 -21.82 2.28
CA GLN A 267 1.46 -23.26 1.94
C GLN A 267 0.08 -23.87 1.73
N GLN A 268 -0.90 -23.54 2.59
CA GLN A 268 -2.30 -23.97 2.43
C GLN A 268 -2.95 -23.45 1.15
N LEU A 269 -2.52 -22.25 0.68
CA LEU A 269 -2.92 -21.69 -0.59
C LEU A 269 -2.14 -22.28 -1.79
N LEU A 270 -1.34 -23.32 -1.56
CA LEU A 270 -0.53 -24.02 -2.56
C LEU A 270 0.46 -23.09 -3.29
N VAL A 271 0.95 -22.06 -2.60
CA VAL A 271 1.99 -21.17 -3.13
C VAL A 271 3.32 -21.91 -3.12
N PRO A 272 4.10 -21.92 -4.23
CA PRO A 272 5.40 -22.58 -4.27
C PRO A 272 6.38 -22.02 -3.22
N ASP A 273 7.17 -22.86 -2.57
CA ASP A 273 8.09 -22.49 -1.47
C ASP A 273 9.05 -21.35 -1.85
N ARG A 274 9.56 -21.33 -3.08
CA ARG A 274 10.42 -20.25 -3.58
C ARG A 274 9.70 -18.90 -3.59
N VAL A 275 8.40 -18.87 -3.93
CA VAL A 275 7.58 -17.65 -3.95
C VAL A 275 7.29 -17.21 -2.53
N ILE A 276 6.98 -18.16 -1.64
CA ILE A 276 6.82 -17.90 -0.20
C ILE A 276 8.08 -17.25 0.35
N LYS A 277 9.25 -17.85 0.09
CA LYS A 277 10.54 -17.30 0.55
C LYS A 277 10.80 -15.89 0.00
N ALA A 278 10.53 -15.66 -1.28
CA ALA A 278 10.71 -14.35 -1.91
C ALA A 278 9.77 -13.30 -1.31
N PHE A 279 8.49 -13.62 -1.13
CA PHE A 279 7.51 -12.73 -0.54
C PHE A 279 7.80 -12.43 0.94
N MET A 280 8.01 -13.48 1.75
CA MET A 280 8.30 -13.33 3.18
C MET A 280 9.61 -12.58 3.45
N GLY A 281 10.58 -12.68 2.55
CA GLY A 281 11.85 -11.98 2.62
C GLY A 281 11.86 -10.59 1.97
N ASN A 282 10.74 -10.13 1.42
CA ASN A 282 10.69 -8.82 0.77
C ASN A 282 10.62 -7.69 1.83
N PRO A 283 11.68 -6.85 1.96
CA PRO A 283 11.76 -5.85 3.03
C PRO A 283 10.77 -4.69 2.89
N VAL A 284 10.14 -4.51 1.72
CA VAL A 284 9.14 -3.45 1.50
C VAL A 284 7.76 -3.81 2.04
N PHE A 285 7.57 -5.08 2.45
CA PHE A 285 6.38 -5.51 3.19
C PHE A 285 6.68 -5.52 4.69
N PRO A 286 6.27 -4.53 5.47
CA PRO A 286 6.26 -4.65 6.93
C PRO A 286 5.47 -5.89 7.35
N LEU A 287 5.84 -6.51 8.46
CA LEU A 287 5.19 -7.77 8.89
C LEU A 287 3.68 -7.62 9.09
N SER A 288 3.22 -6.46 9.53
CA SER A 288 1.81 -6.10 9.60
C SER A 288 1.12 -6.19 8.24
N VAL A 289 1.71 -5.57 7.21
CA VAL A 289 1.18 -5.58 5.84
C VAL A 289 1.26 -6.97 5.21
N GLN A 290 2.35 -7.73 5.48
CA GLN A 290 2.43 -9.15 5.08
C GLN A 290 1.27 -9.97 5.67
N THR A 291 1.03 -9.79 6.96
CA THR A 291 -0.01 -10.54 7.68
C THR A 291 -1.40 -10.21 7.14
N GLU A 292 -1.66 -8.94 6.88
CA GLU A 292 -2.92 -8.48 6.29
C GLU A 292 -3.12 -9.04 4.87
N PHE A 293 -2.11 -8.92 4.01
CA PHE A 293 -2.16 -9.46 2.65
C PHE A 293 -2.47 -10.96 2.65
N VAL A 294 -1.76 -11.75 3.48
CA VAL A 294 -1.96 -13.18 3.61
C VAL A 294 -3.34 -13.51 4.17
N SER A 295 -3.81 -12.75 5.17
CA SER A 295 -5.14 -12.93 5.76
C SER A 295 -6.26 -12.67 4.76
N ASN A 296 -6.14 -11.61 3.96
CA ASN A 296 -7.07 -11.30 2.89
C ASN A 296 -7.09 -12.40 1.80
N LEU A 297 -5.92 -12.92 1.40
CA LEU A 297 -5.85 -14.03 0.45
C LEU A 297 -6.48 -15.31 0.98
N LYS A 298 -6.38 -15.60 2.28
CA LYS A 298 -7.08 -16.75 2.89
C LYS A 298 -8.60 -16.67 2.74
N LEU A 299 -9.18 -15.48 2.80
CA LEU A 299 -10.62 -15.28 2.59
C LEU A 299 -11.03 -15.52 1.13
N LEU A 300 -10.07 -15.50 0.20
CA LEU A 300 -10.24 -15.87 -1.21
C LEU A 300 -9.69 -17.29 -1.50
N SER A 301 -9.56 -18.13 -0.48
CA SER A 301 -9.07 -19.50 -0.62
C SER A 301 -9.92 -20.30 -1.60
N GLY A 302 -9.29 -21.14 -2.43
CA GLY A 302 -9.94 -21.92 -3.47
C GLY A 302 -10.23 -21.15 -4.76
N ILE A 303 -10.02 -19.84 -4.79
CA ILE A 303 -10.16 -19.03 -6.02
C ILE A 303 -8.85 -19.14 -6.82
N PRO A 304 -8.89 -19.63 -8.08
CA PRO A 304 -7.72 -19.68 -8.96
C PRO A 304 -7.06 -18.30 -9.11
N GLY A 305 -5.72 -18.22 -9.04
CA GLY A 305 -4.95 -16.99 -9.19
C GLY A 305 -4.36 -16.47 -7.87
N THR A 306 -4.67 -17.08 -6.71
CA THR A 306 -4.12 -16.65 -5.42
C THR A 306 -2.60 -16.80 -5.34
N GLY A 307 -2.04 -17.88 -5.89
CA GLY A 307 -0.58 -18.08 -5.94
C GLY A 307 0.13 -17.06 -6.82
N GLU A 308 -0.49 -16.69 -7.95
CA GLU A 308 0.00 -15.63 -8.85
C GLU A 308 -0.05 -14.26 -8.16
N ALA A 309 -1.06 -14.00 -7.30
CA ALA A 309 -1.14 -12.77 -6.52
C ALA A 309 0.06 -12.65 -5.56
N VAL A 310 0.46 -13.73 -4.89
CA VAL A 310 1.67 -13.75 -4.04
C VAL A 310 2.93 -13.56 -4.87
N THR A 311 2.99 -14.19 -6.07
CA THR A 311 4.12 -13.99 -6.99
C THR A 311 4.25 -12.53 -7.40
N LEU A 312 3.14 -11.85 -7.72
CA LEU A 312 3.14 -10.42 -8.02
C LEU A 312 3.59 -9.61 -6.80
N ALA A 313 3.06 -9.90 -5.61
CA ALA A 313 3.42 -9.20 -4.38
C ALA A 313 4.91 -9.35 -4.04
N SER A 314 5.51 -10.51 -4.32
CA SER A 314 6.96 -10.72 -4.10
C SER A 314 7.86 -9.82 -4.94
N THR A 315 7.32 -9.18 -5.99
CA THR A 315 8.05 -8.25 -6.87
C THR A 315 7.86 -6.78 -6.52
N ALA A 316 7.16 -6.47 -5.43
CA ALA A 316 6.99 -5.09 -4.97
C ALA A 316 8.35 -4.48 -4.61
N GLU A 317 8.56 -3.21 -5.00
CA GLU A 317 9.80 -2.47 -4.85
C GLU A 317 9.70 -1.33 -3.81
N SER A 318 8.48 -1.07 -3.33
CA SER A 318 8.24 -0.03 -2.30
C SER A 318 7.07 -0.40 -1.38
N GLU A 319 7.02 0.24 -0.21
CA GLU A 319 5.92 0.06 0.74
C GLU A 319 4.57 0.48 0.14
N GLU A 320 4.53 1.52 -0.67
CA GLU A 320 3.31 1.97 -1.35
C GLU A 320 2.75 0.90 -2.28
N GLN A 321 3.63 0.18 -2.99
CA GLN A 321 3.21 -0.96 -3.83
C GLN A 321 2.71 -2.13 -2.99
N ALA A 322 3.39 -2.42 -1.87
CA ALA A 322 2.99 -3.46 -0.95
C ALA A 322 1.57 -3.19 -0.37
N ARG A 323 1.33 -1.98 0.09
CA ARG A 323 0.02 -1.54 0.59
C ARG A 323 -1.03 -1.52 -0.50
N PHE A 324 -0.72 -0.96 -1.66
CA PHE A 324 -1.64 -1.00 -2.80
C PHE A 324 -2.12 -2.41 -3.13
N LEU A 325 -1.23 -3.40 -3.15
CA LEU A 325 -1.60 -4.79 -3.41
C LEU A 325 -2.42 -5.38 -2.28
N THR A 326 -2.10 -5.05 -1.04
CA THR A 326 -2.81 -5.51 0.16
C THR A 326 -4.24 -4.97 0.18
N ASP A 327 -4.41 -3.68 -0.04
CA ASP A 327 -5.72 -3.03 -0.08
C ASP A 327 -6.56 -3.50 -1.27
N ALA A 328 -5.94 -3.68 -2.45
CA ALA A 328 -6.64 -4.19 -3.61
C ALA A 328 -7.22 -5.59 -3.34
N VAL A 329 -6.48 -6.48 -2.65
CA VAL A 329 -7.00 -7.80 -2.24
C VAL A 329 -8.07 -7.65 -1.18
N GLY A 330 -7.91 -6.78 -0.19
CA GLY A 330 -8.94 -6.51 0.82
C GLY A 330 -10.26 -6.00 0.21
N MET A 331 -10.17 -5.09 -0.76
CA MET A 331 -11.33 -4.61 -1.51
C MET A 331 -11.98 -5.73 -2.36
N LEU A 332 -11.18 -6.67 -2.92
CA LEU A 332 -11.73 -7.85 -3.61
C LEU A 332 -12.47 -8.79 -2.66
N VAL A 333 -11.95 -9.00 -1.45
CA VAL A 333 -12.66 -9.75 -0.40
C VAL A 333 -14.00 -9.09 -0.12
N ARG A 334 -14.02 -7.79 0.12
CA ARG A 334 -15.25 -7.05 0.36
C ARG A 334 -16.25 -7.17 -0.81
N TYR A 335 -15.77 -7.02 -2.04
CA TYR A 335 -16.62 -7.21 -3.23
C TYR A 335 -17.20 -8.62 -3.28
N ASN A 336 -16.37 -9.64 -3.04
CA ASN A 336 -16.77 -11.04 -3.00
C ASN A 336 -17.90 -11.31 -1.99
N ASP A 337 -17.85 -10.67 -0.84
CA ASP A 337 -18.78 -10.88 0.27
C ASP A 337 -20.05 -10.06 0.14
N THR A 338 -19.95 -8.84 -0.41
CA THR A 338 -21.07 -7.88 -0.40
C THR A 338 -21.78 -7.72 -1.74
N GLN A 339 -21.14 -8.15 -2.84
CA GLN A 339 -21.70 -7.97 -4.20
C GLN A 339 -21.90 -9.30 -4.90
N THR A 340 -20.92 -9.76 -5.62
CA THR A 340 -20.98 -10.98 -6.42
C THR A 340 -19.73 -11.80 -6.19
N PRO A 341 -19.84 -13.10 -5.89
CA PRO A 341 -18.68 -13.96 -5.67
C PRO A 341 -17.67 -13.92 -6.81
N ILE A 342 -16.41 -13.78 -6.43
CA ILE A 342 -15.26 -13.85 -7.35
C ILE A 342 -14.98 -15.32 -7.65
N THR A 343 -14.82 -15.65 -8.92
CA THR A 343 -14.54 -17.02 -9.39
C THR A 343 -13.10 -17.21 -9.86
N ARG A 344 -12.37 -16.12 -10.12
CA ARG A 344 -10.98 -16.15 -10.55
C ARG A 344 -10.29 -14.82 -10.25
N LEU A 345 -9.02 -14.87 -9.88
CA LEU A 345 -8.12 -13.74 -9.92
C LEU A 345 -7.34 -13.74 -11.24
N ILE A 346 -7.35 -12.61 -11.92
CA ILE A 346 -6.57 -12.35 -13.13
C ILE A 346 -5.37 -11.51 -12.69
N VAL A 347 -4.22 -12.15 -12.60
CA VAL A 347 -3.01 -11.48 -12.12
C VAL A 347 -2.11 -11.20 -13.31
N ARG A 348 -1.85 -9.92 -13.55
CA ARG A 348 -0.95 -9.41 -14.58
C ARG A 348 -0.06 -8.33 -13.96
N ARG A 349 -0.40 -7.05 -14.20
CA ARG A 349 0.22 -5.88 -13.56
C ARG A 349 -0.55 -5.43 -12.32
N ALA A 350 -1.73 -6.01 -12.10
CA ALA A 350 -2.60 -5.79 -10.97
C ALA A 350 -3.33 -7.10 -10.64
N ILE A 351 -3.94 -7.16 -9.46
CA ILE A 351 -4.81 -8.26 -9.05
C ILE A 351 -6.24 -7.84 -9.35
N ILE A 352 -6.89 -8.54 -10.28
CA ILE A 352 -8.21 -8.21 -10.81
C ILE A 352 -9.10 -9.42 -10.59
N GLY A 353 -10.35 -9.20 -10.18
CA GLY A 353 -11.35 -10.24 -10.03
C GLY A 353 -12.10 -10.50 -11.35
N ARG A 354 -12.52 -11.74 -11.56
CA ARG A 354 -13.64 -12.08 -12.43
C ARG A 354 -14.74 -12.65 -11.55
N ASP A 355 -15.91 -12.04 -11.59
CA ASP A 355 -17.05 -12.49 -10.79
C ASP A 355 -17.81 -13.65 -11.45
N ARG A 356 -18.78 -14.19 -10.72
CA ARG A 356 -19.65 -15.30 -11.19
C ARG A 356 -20.43 -14.95 -12.46
N ASN A 357 -20.72 -13.68 -12.69
CA ASN A 357 -21.43 -13.19 -13.87
C ASN A 357 -20.50 -12.92 -15.05
N GLY A 358 -19.20 -13.22 -14.91
CA GLY A 358 -18.17 -12.99 -15.92
C GLY A 358 -17.68 -11.55 -16.00
N ALA A 359 -18.12 -10.65 -15.12
CA ALA A 359 -17.66 -9.27 -15.10
C ALA A 359 -16.21 -9.17 -14.62
N ILE A 360 -15.46 -8.23 -15.20
CA ILE A 360 -14.13 -7.82 -14.75
C ILE A 360 -14.30 -6.81 -13.61
N VAL A 361 -13.71 -7.12 -12.47
CA VAL A 361 -13.79 -6.35 -11.23
C VAL A 361 -12.40 -5.84 -10.88
N VAL A 362 -12.18 -4.54 -11.04
CA VAL A 362 -10.93 -3.87 -10.71
C VAL A 362 -11.07 -3.17 -9.38
N GLN A 363 -10.17 -3.47 -8.46
CA GLN A 363 -10.05 -2.77 -7.19
C GLN A 363 -8.82 -1.86 -7.24
N ALA A 364 -9.03 -0.57 -7.12
CA ALA A 364 -8.00 0.44 -7.27
C ALA A 364 -7.92 1.33 -6.02
N PRO A 365 -7.10 0.94 -5.03
CA PRO A 365 -6.80 1.78 -3.86
C PRO A 365 -5.88 2.94 -4.26
N VAL A 366 -6.43 3.92 -4.96
CA VAL A 366 -5.74 5.10 -5.50
C VAL A 366 -6.44 6.38 -5.06
N ASP A 367 -5.72 7.50 -5.06
CA ASP A 367 -6.20 8.76 -4.51
C ASP A 367 -6.88 9.65 -5.55
N TYR A 368 -6.21 9.84 -6.71
CA TYR A 368 -6.71 10.70 -7.78
C TYR A 368 -6.23 10.21 -9.15
N VAL A 369 -7.15 9.76 -9.97
CA VAL A 369 -6.84 9.19 -11.28
C VAL A 369 -6.94 10.25 -12.37
N SER A 370 -5.79 10.63 -12.95
CA SER A 370 -5.73 11.44 -14.16
C SER A 370 -5.68 10.55 -15.40
N TRP A 371 -6.25 11.00 -16.52
CA TRP A 371 -6.20 10.27 -17.79
C TRP A 371 -4.82 10.34 -18.43
N THR A 372 -3.90 9.58 -17.88
CA THR A 372 -2.53 9.43 -18.41
C THR A 372 -2.46 8.32 -19.44
N ALA A 373 -1.35 8.26 -20.20
CA ALA A 373 -1.10 7.16 -21.15
C ALA A 373 -1.13 5.78 -20.47
N LEU A 374 -0.69 5.70 -19.19
CA LEU A 374 -0.74 4.48 -18.39
C LEU A 374 -2.18 4.05 -18.11
N VAL A 375 -3.02 4.98 -17.68
CA VAL A 375 -4.44 4.73 -17.36
C VAL A 375 -5.21 4.36 -18.61
N SER A 376 -4.97 5.08 -19.73
CA SER A 376 -5.56 4.76 -21.03
C SER A 376 -5.18 3.34 -21.48
N THR A 377 -3.89 3.01 -21.44
CA THR A 377 -3.41 1.65 -21.80
C THR A 377 -4.09 0.57 -20.95
N PHE A 378 -4.29 0.83 -19.66
CA PHE A 378 -5.01 -0.10 -18.78
C PHE A 378 -6.47 -0.23 -19.18
N ALA A 379 -7.16 0.89 -19.43
CA ALA A 379 -8.59 0.91 -19.72
C ALA A 379 -8.94 0.23 -21.07
N HIS A 380 -8.01 0.27 -22.02
CA HIS A 380 -8.15 -0.33 -23.37
C HIS A 380 -7.64 -1.78 -23.48
N ARG A 381 -7.32 -2.44 -22.38
CA ARG A 381 -6.81 -3.82 -22.42
C ARG A 381 -7.75 -4.75 -23.18
N SER A 382 -7.20 -5.46 -24.16
CA SER A 382 -7.95 -6.38 -25.01
C SER A 382 -8.53 -7.60 -24.27
N ASP A 383 -7.90 -8.02 -23.16
CA ASP A 383 -8.39 -9.13 -22.34
C ASP A 383 -9.64 -8.76 -21.49
N PHE A 384 -10.05 -7.49 -21.51
CA PHE A 384 -11.30 -7.02 -20.94
C PHE A 384 -12.44 -6.93 -21.97
N ALA A 385 -12.14 -7.11 -23.25
CA ALA A 385 -13.13 -6.99 -24.32
C ALA A 385 -14.28 -7.98 -24.15
N GLY A 386 -15.51 -7.53 -24.46
CA GLY A 386 -16.71 -8.36 -24.36
C GLY A 386 -17.22 -8.65 -22.94
N SER A 387 -16.50 -8.22 -21.89
CA SER A 387 -16.94 -8.37 -20.50
C SER A 387 -17.54 -7.07 -19.97
N ARG A 388 -18.52 -7.17 -19.06
CA ARG A 388 -18.86 -6.03 -18.21
C ARG A 388 -17.64 -5.69 -17.35
N ARG A 389 -17.40 -4.39 -17.15
CA ARG A 389 -16.21 -3.90 -16.45
C ARG A 389 -16.65 -2.95 -15.35
N THR A 390 -16.20 -3.21 -14.15
CA THR A 390 -16.41 -2.32 -13.01
C THR A 390 -15.08 -2.00 -12.34
N ILE A 391 -14.92 -0.75 -11.96
CA ILE A 391 -13.77 -0.31 -11.16
C ILE A 391 -14.29 0.34 -9.87
N TRP A 392 -13.70 -0.06 -8.77
CA TRP A 392 -13.92 0.50 -7.44
C TRP A 392 -12.64 1.17 -7.00
N LEU A 393 -12.70 2.46 -6.69
CA LEU A 393 -11.52 3.21 -6.24
C LEU A 393 -11.80 3.93 -4.92
N THR A 394 -10.76 4.00 -4.10
CA THR A 394 -10.81 4.68 -2.79
C THR A 394 -10.87 6.19 -2.93
N GLY A 395 -10.27 6.73 -3.98
CA GLY A 395 -10.25 8.15 -4.30
C GLY A 395 -11.25 8.56 -5.37
N GLN A 396 -10.84 9.41 -6.27
CA GLN A 396 -11.71 10.00 -7.30
C GLN A 396 -11.02 10.10 -8.66
N LEU A 397 -11.85 10.20 -9.71
CA LEU A 397 -11.39 10.41 -11.08
C LEU A 397 -11.32 11.91 -11.42
N SER A 398 -10.37 12.30 -12.25
CA SER A 398 -10.44 13.57 -12.96
C SER A 398 -11.68 13.62 -13.86
N PRO A 399 -12.15 14.79 -14.28
CA PRO A 399 -13.24 14.90 -15.25
C PRO A 399 -12.97 14.13 -16.55
N MET A 400 -11.74 14.22 -17.07
CA MET A 400 -11.33 13.52 -18.29
C MET A 400 -11.29 11.99 -18.10
N SER A 401 -10.74 11.52 -16.99
CA SER A 401 -10.74 10.09 -16.66
C SER A 401 -12.17 9.54 -16.56
N ARG A 402 -13.06 10.26 -15.89
CA ARG A 402 -14.47 9.84 -15.73
C ARG A 402 -15.16 9.72 -17.07
N GLU A 403 -15.00 10.69 -17.95
CA GLU A 403 -15.60 10.68 -19.29
C GLU A 403 -15.03 9.54 -20.14
N ASN A 404 -13.73 9.33 -20.14
CA ASN A 404 -13.11 8.25 -20.92
C ASN A 404 -13.52 6.86 -20.40
N PHE A 405 -13.51 6.62 -19.08
CA PHE A 405 -13.98 5.36 -18.54
C PHE A 405 -15.45 5.10 -18.89
N ARG A 406 -16.30 6.14 -18.82
CA ARG A 406 -17.72 6.04 -19.21
C ARG A 406 -17.87 5.70 -20.70
N THR A 407 -17.16 6.37 -21.57
CA THR A 407 -17.18 6.13 -23.03
C THR A 407 -16.69 4.74 -23.39
N LEU A 408 -15.71 4.22 -22.64
CA LEU A 408 -15.22 2.85 -22.77
C LEU A 408 -16.17 1.80 -22.15
N GLY A 409 -17.28 2.19 -21.57
CA GLY A 409 -18.27 1.27 -20.98
C GLY A 409 -17.87 0.70 -19.63
N TRP A 410 -17.04 1.42 -18.85
CA TRP A 410 -16.75 1.07 -17.47
C TRP A 410 -17.83 1.59 -16.51
N THR A 411 -18.22 0.76 -15.56
CA THR A 411 -18.95 1.21 -14.37
C THR A 411 -17.93 1.63 -13.32
N VAL A 412 -18.04 2.87 -12.83
CA VAL A 412 -17.07 3.43 -11.86
C VAL A 412 -17.75 3.70 -10.54
N ASN A 413 -17.12 3.22 -9.45
CA ASN A 413 -17.52 3.48 -8.07
C ASN A 413 -16.36 4.21 -7.38
N GLU A 414 -16.55 5.50 -7.09
CA GLU A 414 -15.57 6.37 -6.47
C GLU A 414 -15.78 6.44 -4.94
N LYS A 415 -14.71 6.77 -4.20
CA LYS A 415 -14.72 6.97 -2.74
C LYS A 415 -15.23 5.75 -1.98
N VAL A 416 -14.88 4.56 -2.48
CA VAL A 416 -15.21 3.31 -1.80
C VAL A 416 -14.33 3.18 -0.57
N ASN A 417 -14.93 2.92 0.58
CA ASN A 417 -14.15 2.63 1.79
C ASN A 417 -13.39 1.30 1.60
N PRO A 418 -12.06 1.26 1.69
CA PRO A 418 -11.29 0.02 1.55
C PRO A 418 -11.52 -0.94 2.72
N ILE A 419 -11.91 -0.40 3.89
CA ILE A 419 -12.13 -1.17 5.12
C ILE A 419 -13.60 -1.58 5.18
N PRO A 420 -13.92 -2.87 5.40
CA PRO A 420 -15.30 -3.27 5.66
C PRO A 420 -15.83 -2.56 6.91
N ASP A 421 -17.07 -2.08 6.86
CA ASP A 421 -17.80 -1.77 8.08
C ASP A 421 -17.97 -3.08 8.85
N VAL A 422 -17.15 -3.29 9.86
CA VAL A 422 -17.27 -4.48 10.71
C VAL A 422 -18.48 -4.24 11.59
N ASP A 423 -19.54 -4.94 11.29
CA ASP A 423 -20.68 -5.10 12.19
C ASP A 423 -20.14 -5.73 13.49
N GLU A 424 -20.21 -4.97 14.59
CA GLU A 424 -19.76 -5.39 15.91
C GLU A 424 -20.56 -6.57 16.51
N SER A 425 -21.50 -7.12 15.75
CA SER A 425 -22.45 -8.14 16.19
C SER A 425 -22.15 -9.57 15.72
N ARG A 426 -20.96 -9.87 15.12
CA ARG A 426 -20.61 -11.25 14.73
C ARG A 426 -19.35 -11.75 15.42
#